data_b4e83f99e74b193bb9ae0cdf593c4f8b
#
_entry.id   b4e83f99e74b193bb9ae0cdf593c4f8b
#
_cell.length_a   1.000
_cell.length_b   1.000
_cell.length_c   1.000
_cell.angle_alpha   90.00
_cell.angle_beta   90.00
_cell.angle_gamma   90.00
#
_symmetry.space_group_name_H-M   'P 1'
#
loop_
_entity.id
_entity.type
_entity.pdbx_description
1 polymer ?
#
loop_
_entity_poly.entity_id
_entity_poly.type
_entity_poly.pdbx_seq_one_letter_code
_entity_poly.pdbx_strand_id
1 'polypeptide(L)'
;RLALTKESLCAFEYSTEWLNSGFSISPFELPLRSGVFIAKPRPFDGGFGVFDDCLPDGWGLLILDRYLQRNGVNPQTLSLLDRLALVGSTGRGALEFRPDKSVVSKQEYADFEKLALEAEQILDSDNYNGEGIEEFQYRGGSPGGARPKIFTRYDGKEWLVKFRAKRDSKQIGEDEYCYSLLAKECGIEMPETRLFEDKYFGVERFDRILNGKLHVVSVAGLIGADYRLPSIDYLHIFKVCAALTHNVAEIWKVYRLMVFNYLIDNKDDHAKNFAFIYRDDDWHFAPAYDLLPSDGING
;
A
#
# COMPACT_ATOMS: atom_id res chain seq x y z
N ARG A 1 7.69 13.85 -14.82
CA ARG A 1 6.42 14.32 -15.40
C ARG A 1 5.60 13.14 -15.89
N LEU A 2 4.27 13.22 -15.77
CA LEU A 2 3.32 12.19 -16.23
C LEU A 2 2.39 12.78 -17.29
N ALA A 3 2.07 11.98 -18.31
CA ALA A 3 1.07 12.28 -19.32
C ALA A 3 0.36 10.98 -19.76
N LEU A 4 -0.74 11.09 -20.49
CA LEU A 4 -1.36 9.95 -21.18
C LEU A 4 -1.12 10.06 -22.67
N THR A 5 -0.80 8.94 -23.32
CA THR A 5 -0.77 8.81 -24.77
C THR A 5 -2.20 8.79 -25.33
N LYS A 6 -2.34 8.82 -26.66
CA LYS A 6 -3.65 8.68 -27.32
C LYS A 6 -4.34 7.34 -27.01
N GLU A 7 -3.55 6.30 -26.73
CA GLU A 7 -3.99 4.96 -26.34
C GLU A 7 -4.25 4.84 -24.84
N SER A 8 -4.27 5.96 -24.09
CA SER A 8 -4.46 6.01 -22.63
C SER A 8 -3.34 5.32 -21.84
N LEU A 9 -2.16 5.15 -22.42
CA LEU A 9 -0.99 4.62 -21.71
C LEU A 9 -0.26 5.75 -20.98
N CYS A 10 0.22 5.48 -19.77
CA CYS A 10 1.02 6.43 -19.01
C CYS A 10 2.39 6.64 -19.69
N ALA A 11 2.73 7.89 -19.91
CA ALA A 11 4.06 8.33 -20.33
C ALA A 11 4.74 9.02 -19.14
N PHE A 12 5.98 8.63 -18.85
CA PHE A 12 6.76 9.20 -17.75
C PHE A 12 8.12 9.70 -18.25
N GLU A 13 8.56 10.82 -17.72
CA GLU A 13 9.88 11.39 -17.97
C GLU A 13 10.44 11.98 -16.69
N TYR A 14 11.70 11.65 -16.37
CA TYR A 14 12.45 12.31 -15.30
C TYR A 14 12.79 13.76 -15.69
N SER A 15 12.76 14.68 -14.74
CA SER A 15 13.29 16.03 -14.96
C SER A 15 14.82 16.01 -14.99
N THR A 16 15.42 16.99 -15.64
CA THR A 16 16.90 17.13 -15.68
C THR A 16 17.50 17.27 -14.27
N GLU A 17 16.80 17.98 -13.37
CA GLU A 17 17.23 18.14 -11.98
C GLU A 17 17.27 16.78 -11.28
N TRP A 18 16.22 15.97 -11.45
CA TRP A 18 16.16 14.63 -10.83
C TRP A 18 17.19 13.68 -11.41
N LEU A 19 17.49 13.78 -12.71
CA LEU A 19 18.55 12.98 -13.35
C LEU A 19 19.94 13.24 -12.76
N ASN A 20 20.18 14.45 -12.28
CA ASN A 20 21.48 14.86 -11.73
C ASN A 20 21.67 14.49 -10.26
N SER A 21 20.60 14.39 -9.46
CA SER A 21 20.69 14.25 -8.01
C SER A 21 19.72 13.26 -7.40
N GLY A 22 18.83 12.69 -8.20
CA GLY A 22 17.83 11.73 -7.74
C GLY A 22 18.26 10.28 -7.96
N PHE A 23 17.32 9.38 -7.76
CA PHE A 23 17.47 7.94 -7.94
C PHE A 23 16.37 7.39 -8.86
N SER A 24 16.51 6.15 -9.31
CA SER A 24 15.46 5.48 -10.06
C SER A 24 14.30 5.12 -9.11
N ILE A 25 13.10 5.64 -9.36
CA ILE A 25 11.91 5.34 -8.55
C ILE A 25 11.37 3.91 -8.78
N SER A 26 11.77 3.24 -9.83
CA SER A 26 11.49 1.83 -10.13
C SER A 26 12.59 1.29 -11.03
N PRO A 27 13.69 0.75 -10.50
CA PRO A 27 14.89 0.43 -11.29
C PRO A 27 14.68 -0.49 -12.49
N PHE A 28 13.71 -1.39 -12.42
CA PHE A 28 13.45 -2.35 -13.50
C PHE A 28 12.53 -1.79 -14.59
N GLU A 29 11.57 -0.91 -14.25
CA GLU A 29 10.66 -0.31 -15.22
C GLU A 29 11.08 1.09 -15.67
N LEU A 30 11.61 1.89 -14.74
CA LEU A 30 11.96 3.30 -14.91
C LEU A 30 13.42 3.56 -14.51
N PRO A 31 14.42 2.94 -15.17
CA PRO A 31 15.83 3.20 -14.87
C PRO A 31 16.14 4.70 -14.99
N LEU A 32 17.06 5.21 -14.15
CA LEU A 32 17.41 6.63 -14.10
C LEU A 32 18.16 7.04 -15.39
N ARG A 33 17.44 7.45 -16.41
CA ARG A 33 17.96 7.96 -17.68
C ARG A 33 17.01 8.97 -18.31
N SER A 34 17.53 9.79 -19.20
CA SER A 34 16.73 10.71 -20.02
C SER A 34 15.84 9.95 -21.01
N GLY A 35 14.77 10.61 -21.44
CA GLY A 35 13.81 10.12 -22.42
C GLY A 35 12.49 9.71 -21.79
N VAL A 36 11.50 9.51 -22.65
CA VAL A 36 10.14 9.15 -22.24
C VAL A 36 10.03 7.63 -22.14
N PHE A 37 9.45 7.18 -21.03
CA PHE A 37 9.04 5.79 -20.81
C PHE A 37 7.54 5.69 -21.08
N ILE A 38 7.11 4.65 -21.79
CA ILE A 38 5.70 4.37 -22.05
C ILE A 38 5.32 3.08 -21.34
N ALA A 39 4.26 3.13 -20.54
CA ALA A 39 3.75 1.97 -19.81
C ALA A 39 3.15 0.93 -20.76
N LYS A 40 3.10 -0.32 -20.29
CA LYS A 40 2.40 -1.41 -20.98
C LYS A 40 0.89 -1.35 -20.65
N PRO A 41 0.01 -1.88 -21.53
CA PRO A 41 -1.43 -1.94 -21.25
C PRO A 41 -1.77 -2.76 -20.00
N ARG A 42 -0.98 -3.79 -19.70
CA ARG A 42 -1.18 -4.69 -18.55
C ARG A 42 0.12 -4.87 -17.78
N PRO A 43 0.04 -5.22 -16.48
CA PRO A 43 -1.15 -5.54 -15.68
C PRO A 43 -1.87 -4.32 -15.06
N PHE A 44 -1.31 -3.11 -15.14
CA PHE A 44 -1.74 -1.90 -14.41
C PHE A 44 -2.56 -0.93 -15.27
N ASP A 45 -3.41 -1.44 -16.14
CA ASP A 45 -4.35 -0.66 -16.95
C ASP A 45 -3.71 0.56 -17.65
N GLY A 46 -2.52 0.35 -18.21
CA GLY A 46 -1.74 1.40 -18.89
C GLY A 46 -0.88 2.25 -17.95
N GLY A 47 -0.76 1.90 -16.68
CA GLY A 47 0.12 2.53 -15.69
C GLY A 47 1.46 1.82 -15.53
N PHE A 48 2.38 2.45 -14.80
CA PHE A 48 3.57 1.81 -14.26
C PHE A 48 3.28 1.29 -12.86
N GLY A 49 3.87 0.16 -12.48
CA GLY A 49 3.62 -0.48 -11.20
C GLY A 49 3.92 0.39 -9.99
N VAL A 50 4.95 1.22 -10.06
CA VAL A 50 5.29 2.17 -8.98
C VAL A 50 4.21 3.23 -8.74
N PHE A 51 3.42 3.59 -9.74
CA PHE A 51 2.28 4.50 -9.60
C PHE A 51 1.02 3.75 -9.18
N ASP A 52 0.84 2.51 -9.65
CA ASP A 52 -0.25 1.63 -9.21
C ASP A 52 -0.16 1.32 -7.70
N ASP A 53 1.04 1.16 -7.16
CA ASP A 53 1.27 0.99 -5.72
C ASP A 53 0.78 2.18 -4.86
N CYS A 54 0.65 3.36 -5.47
CA CYS A 54 0.11 4.55 -4.80
C CYS A 54 -1.41 4.65 -4.88
N LEU A 55 -2.04 3.92 -5.80
CA LEU A 55 -3.50 3.93 -5.95
C LEU A 55 -4.19 3.11 -4.86
N PRO A 56 -5.37 3.52 -4.43
CA PRO A 56 -6.18 2.68 -3.56
C PRO A 56 -6.62 1.42 -4.29
N ASP A 57 -6.59 0.29 -3.59
CA ASP A 57 -7.21 -0.96 -4.01
C ASP A 57 -8.15 -1.48 -2.93
N GLY A 58 -8.85 -2.58 -3.18
CA GLY A 58 -9.75 -3.20 -2.22
C GLY A 58 -10.68 -2.22 -1.49
N TRP A 59 -10.51 -2.11 -0.17
CA TRP A 59 -11.29 -1.20 0.67
C TRP A 59 -11.13 0.27 0.27
N GLY A 60 -9.91 0.72 0.05
CA GLY A 60 -9.64 2.12 -0.30
C GLY A 60 -10.32 2.52 -1.62
N LEU A 61 -10.32 1.64 -2.62
CA LEU A 61 -11.00 1.86 -3.89
C LEU A 61 -12.53 1.92 -3.72
N LEU A 62 -13.11 1.00 -2.93
CA LEU A 62 -14.53 0.99 -2.60
C LEU A 62 -14.98 2.32 -2.00
N ILE A 63 -14.23 2.82 -1.01
CA ILE A 63 -14.53 4.10 -0.34
C ILE A 63 -14.41 5.27 -1.30
N LEU A 64 -13.31 5.33 -2.08
CA LEU A 64 -13.11 6.39 -3.06
C LEU A 64 -14.23 6.42 -4.10
N ASP A 65 -14.60 5.28 -4.67
CA ASP A 65 -15.62 5.21 -5.71
C ASP A 65 -17.00 5.62 -5.15
N ARG A 66 -17.37 5.20 -3.95
CA ARG A 66 -18.62 5.64 -3.28
C ARG A 66 -18.60 7.12 -2.95
N TYR A 67 -17.47 7.64 -2.44
CA TYR A 67 -17.30 9.06 -2.19
C TYR A 67 -17.50 9.92 -3.45
N LEU A 68 -16.90 9.50 -4.57
CA LEU A 68 -17.04 10.17 -5.86
C LEU A 68 -18.49 10.15 -6.35
N GLN A 69 -19.17 8.99 -6.30
CA GLN A 69 -20.57 8.85 -6.70
C GLN A 69 -21.50 9.76 -5.89
N ARG A 70 -21.29 9.86 -4.58
CA ARG A 70 -22.04 10.79 -3.71
C ARG A 70 -21.85 12.25 -4.10
N ASN A 71 -20.69 12.59 -4.61
CA ASN A 71 -20.37 13.93 -5.11
C ASN A 71 -20.72 14.13 -6.59
N GLY A 72 -21.50 13.22 -7.19
CA GLY A 72 -21.97 13.32 -8.58
C GLY A 72 -20.92 13.02 -9.63
N VAL A 73 -19.79 12.42 -9.25
CA VAL A 73 -18.71 12.03 -10.16
C VAL A 73 -18.80 10.53 -10.46
N ASN A 74 -18.82 10.16 -11.74
CA ASN A 74 -18.73 8.75 -12.13
C ASN A 74 -17.27 8.27 -12.06
N PRO A 75 -16.91 7.34 -11.15
CA PRO A 75 -15.54 6.86 -11.00
C PRO A 75 -14.94 6.23 -12.26
N GLN A 76 -15.78 5.66 -13.12
CA GLN A 76 -15.34 5.00 -14.36
C GLN A 76 -14.88 5.97 -15.43
N THR A 77 -15.19 7.26 -15.30
CA THR A 77 -14.72 8.30 -16.25
C THR A 77 -13.36 8.85 -15.89
N LEU A 78 -12.84 8.52 -14.73
CA LEU A 78 -11.55 9.03 -14.25
C LEU A 78 -10.39 8.29 -14.92
N SER A 79 -9.47 9.07 -15.47
CA SER A 79 -8.19 8.55 -15.95
C SER A 79 -7.27 8.15 -14.80
N LEU A 80 -6.21 7.41 -15.10
CA LEU A 80 -5.13 7.12 -14.16
C LEU A 80 -4.59 8.39 -13.49
N LEU A 81 -4.37 9.45 -14.28
CA LEU A 81 -3.83 10.71 -13.75
C LEU A 81 -4.81 11.42 -12.82
N ASP A 82 -6.12 11.34 -13.10
CA ASP A 82 -7.13 11.89 -12.20
C ASP A 82 -7.13 11.16 -10.85
N ARG A 83 -7.03 9.82 -10.87
CA ARG A 83 -6.94 9.01 -9.66
C ARG A 83 -5.66 9.31 -8.87
N LEU A 84 -4.52 9.45 -9.52
CA LEU A 84 -3.27 9.86 -8.88
C LEU A 84 -3.36 11.27 -8.27
N ALA A 85 -4.04 12.21 -8.94
CA ALA A 85 -4.28 13.54 -8.38
C ALA A 85 -5.16 13.50 -7.12
N LEU A 86 -6.14 12.57 -7.04
CA LEU A 86 -6.95 12.34 -5.84
C LEU A 86 -6.16 11.71 -4.69
N VAL A 87 -5.14 10.91 -4.99
CA VAL A 87 -4.18 10.43 -4.00
C VAL A 87 -3.30 11.56 -3.49
N GLY A 88 -2.84 12.44 -4.40
CA GLY A 88 -2.06 13.63 -4.07
C GLY A 88 -0.82 13.30 -3.24
N SER A 89 -0.78 13.80 -1.99
CA SER A 89 0.32 13.60 -1.04
C SER A 89 0.04 12.51 0.01
N THR A 90 -1.11 11.82 -0.04
CA THR A 90 -1.54 10.88 1.00
C THR A 90 -1.12 9.43 0.76
N GLY A 91 -0.63 9.13 -0.44
CA GLY A 91 -0.30 7.78 -0.88
C GLY A 91 0.78 7.07 -0.07
N ARG A 92 1.03 5.83 -0.43
CA ARG A 92 2.14 5.03 0.08
C ARG A 92 3.47 5.57 -0.45
N GLY A 93 4.50 5.51 0.38
CA GLY A 93 5.83 5.95 0.00
C GLY A 93 5.97 7.47 -0.07
N ALA A 94 6.95 7.94 -0.85
CA ALA A 94 7.32 9.34 -0.96
C ALA A 94 6.81 10.03 -2.22
N LEU A 95 6.13 9.32 -3.12
CA LEU A 95 5.60 9.95 -4.34
C LEU A 95 4.42 10.87 -4.00
N GLU A 96 4.46 12.07 -4.54
CA GLU A 96 3.39 13.07 -4.44
C GLU A 96 2.96 13.48 -5.83
N PHE A 97 1.66 13.57 -6.04
CA PHE A 97 1.08 13.89 -7.34
C PHE A 97 0.49 15.31 -7.33
N ARG A 98 0.78 16.06 -8.39
CA ARG A 98 0.27 17.41 -8.54
C ARG A 98 -0.46 17.57 -9.89
N PRO A 99 -1.63 18.26 -9.91
CA PRO A 99 -2.24 18.96 -8.79
C PRO A 99 -2.69 18.00 -7.68
N ASP A 100 -2.46 18.39 -6.41
CA ASP A 100 -2.91 17.61 -5.25
C ASP A 100 -4.40 17.90 -5.00
N LYS A 101 -5.24 16.90 -5.20
CA LYS A 101 -6.69 16.93 -4.94
C LYS A 101 -7.09 16.03 -3.78
N SER A 102 -6.11 15.57 -3.00
CA SER A 102 -6.37 14.73 -1.83
C SER A 102 -7.13 15.51 -0.76
N VAL A 103 -7.97 14.78 -0.04
CA VAL A 103 -8.72 15.32 1.09
C VAL A 103 -8.26 14.58 2.34
N VAL A 104 -7.84 15.33 3.35
CA VAL A 104 -7.29 14.77 4.60
C VAL A 104 -8.10 15.30 5.78
N SER A 105 -8.42 14.42 6.73
CA SER A 105 -9.04 14.82 7.99
C SER A 105 -8.11 15.73 8.80
N LYS A 106 -8.68 16.79 9.34
CA LYS A 106 -8.00 17.65 10.31
C LYS A 106 -8.14 17.14 11.76
N GLN A 107 -8.97 16.13 11.98
CA GLN A 107 -9.19 15.55 13.30
C GLN A 107 -8.10 14.55 13.63
N GLU A 108 -7.38 14.77 14.72
CA GLU A 108 -6.35 13.84 15.21
C GLU A 108 -6.98 12.59 15.83
N TYR A 109 -8.07 12.76 16.58
CA TYR A 109 -8.76 11.64 17.24
C TYR A 109 -9.68 10.90 16.27
N ALA A 110 -9.63 9.58 16.31
CA ALA A 110 -10.54 8.68 15.61
C ALA A 110 -11.33 7.87 16.65
N ASP A 111 -12.65 7.92 16.55
CA ASP A 111 -13.54 7.04 17.31
C ASP A 111 -13.56 5.66 16.62
N PHE A 112 -12.73 4.75 17.11
CA PHE A 112 -12.54 3.44 16.48
C PHE A 112 -13.79 2.58 16.57
N GLU A 113 -14.56 2.66 17.65
CA GLU A 113 -15.78 1.87 17.80
C GLU A 113 -16.85 2.33 16.79
N LYS A 114 -17.05 3.64 16.66
CA LYS A 114 -17.95 4.19 15.63
C LYS A 114 -17.52 3.78 14.24
N LEU A 115 -16.24 3.92 13.91
CA LEU A 115 -15.70 3.54 12.59
C LEU A 115 -15.84 2.05 12.30
N ALA A 116 -15.65 1.19 13.30
CA ALA A 116 -15.84 -0.25 13.13
C ALA A 116 -17.29 -0.60 12.77
N LEU A 117 -18.26 0.02 13.43
CA LEU A 117 -19.69 -0.16 13.14
C LEU A 117 -20.04 0.35 11.73
N GLU A 118 -19.53 1.52 11.35
CA GLU A 118 -19.75 2.07 10.02
C GLU A 118 -19.10 1.21 8.92
N ALA A 119 -17.91 0.66 9.16
CA ALA A 119 -17.24 -0.26 8.24
C ALA A 119 -18.10 -1.51 7.98
N GLU A 120 -18.67 -2.09 9.02
CA GLU A 120 -19.60 -3.23 8.87
C GLU A 120 -20.82 -2.86 8.02
N GLN A 121 -21.43 -1.70 8.27
CA GLN A 121 -22.58 -1.23 7.49
C GLN A 121 -22.23 -0.95 6.02
N ILE A 122 -21.05 -0.37 5.76
CA ILE A 122 -20.55 -0.13 4.40
C ILE A 122 -20.37 -1.45 3.65
N LEU A 123 -19.84 -2.49 4.31
CA LEU A 123 -19.65 -3.81 3.71
C LEU A 123 -20.96 -4.58 3.52
N ASP A 124 -21.98 -4.31 4.34
CA ASP A 124 -23.26 -5.01 4.31
C ASP A 124 -24.24 -4.43 3.28
N SER A 125 -24.05 -3.19 2.86
CA SER A 125 -25.00 -2.51 1.98
C SER A 125 -24.33 -1.75 0.84
N ASP A 126 -24.68 -2.11 -0.39
CA ASP A 126 -24.27 -1.33 -1.58
C ASP A 126 -24.88 0.08 -1.59
N ASN A 127 -25.99 0.27 -0.87
CA ASN A 127 -26.71 1.55 -0.75
C ASN A 127 -26.45 2.27 0.57
N TYR A 128 -25.36 1.97 1.27
CA TYR A 128 -24.99 2.69 2.48
C TYR A 128 -24.86 4.19 2.20
N ASN A 129 -25.55 5.01 2.97
CA ASN A 129 -25.64 6.46 2.78
C ASN A 129 -25.27 7.26 4.06
N GLY A 130 -24.60 6.63 5.01
CA GLY A 130 -24.12 7.25 6.24
C GLY A 130 -22.88 8.13 6.03
N GLU A 131 -22.49 8.87 7.08
CA GLU A 131 -21.32 9.77 7.05
C GLU A 131 -19.96 9.04 7.04
N GLY A 132 -19.94 7.74 7.28
CA GLY A 132 -18.71 6.94 7.35
C GLY A 132 -17.89 6.96 6.08
N ILE A 133 -18.53 7.11 4.91
CA ILE A 133 -17.79 7.18 3.65
C ILE A 133 -16.84 8.38 3.63
N GLU A 134 -17.31 9.56 4.04
CA GLU A 134 -16.48 10.75 4.13
C GLU A 134 -15.37 10.58 5.17
N GLU A 135 -15.70 10.05 6.33
CA GLU A 135 -14.73 9.85 7.40
C GLU A 135 -13.63 8.86 6.96
N PHE A 136 -13.99 7.73 6.33
CA PHE A 136 -13.03 6.79 5.77
C PHE A 136 -12.24 7.40 4.62
N GLN A 137 -12.85 8.19 3.73
CA GLN A 137 -12.13 8.87 2.65
C GLN A 137 -11.10 9.86 3.22
N TYR A 138 -11.46 10.64 4.23
CA TYR A 138 -10.58 11.64 4.82
C TYR A 138 -9.45 11.04 5.65
N ARG A 139 -9.65 9.85 6.23
CA ARG A 139 -8.64 9.14 7.03
C ARG A 139 -7.95 8.02 6.26
N GLY A 140 -8.54 7.56 5.16
CA GLY A 140 -8.06 6.38 4.44
C GLY A 140 -6.86 6.66 3.56
N GLY A 141 -6.71 7.85 3.00
CA GLY A 141 -5.70 8.07 1.97
C GLY A 141 -5.85 7.04 0.83
N SER A 142 -4.82 6.26 0.58
CA SER A 142 -4.86 5.15 -0.39
C SER A 142 -4.33 3.83 0.19
N PRO A 143 -4.87 3.31 1.33
CA PRO A 143 -4.40 2.03 1.84
C PRO A 143 -4.86 0.91 0.93
N GLY A 144 -3.93 0.02 0.57
CA GLY A 144 -4.23 -1.20 -0.15
C GLY A 144 -4.86 -2.29 0.72
N GLY A 145 -5.44 -3.31 0.08
CA GLY A 145 -6.01 -4.49 0.73
C GLY A 145 -7.51 -4.41 1.03
N ALA A 146 -8.14 -5.56 1.26
CA ALA A 146 -9.60 -5.71 1.30
C ALA A 146 -10.24 -5.31 2.65
N ARG A 147 -9.51 -5.43 3.77
CA ARG A 147 -10.05 -5.12 5.10
C ARG A 147 -10.21 -3.61 5.31
N PRO A 148 -11.29 -3.19 6.00
CA PRO A 148 -11.48 -1.80 6.40
C PRO A 148 -10.30 -1.29 7.23
N LYS A 149 -9.83 -0.09 6.93
CA LYS A 149 -8.68 0.52 7.60
C LYS A 149 -8.66 2.03 7.44
N ILE A 150 -7.94 2.70 8.34
CA ILE A 150 -7.70 4.13 8.32
C ILE A 150 -6.24 4.45 8.62
N PHE A 151 -5.83 5.66 8.27
CA PHE A 151 -4.66 6.30 8.86
C PHE A 151 -5.08 7.19 10.02
N THR A 152 -4.30 7.19 11.08
CA THR A 152 -4.50 8.04 12.25
C THR A 152 -3.16 8.48 12.83
N ARG A 153 -3.16 9.54 13.63
CA ARG A 153 -1.99 9.95 14.40
C ARG A 153 -2.15 9.54 15.85
N TYR A 154 -1.09 8.96 16.38
CA TYR A 154 -1.01 8.60 17.78
C TYR A 154 0.44 8.77 18.24
N ASP A 155 0.65 9.47 19.35
CA ASP A 155 1.96 9.76 19.94
C ASP A 155 2.97 10.33 18.93
N GLY A 156 2.52 11.29 18.11
CA GLY A 156 3.33 11.96 17.10
C GLY A 156 3.67 11.12 15.85
N LYS A 157 3.26 9.86 15.78
CA LYS A 157 3.51 8.94 14.70
C LYS A 157 2.27 8.70 13.84
N GLU A 158 2.44 8.30 12.59
CA GLU A 158 1.36 7.89 11.71
C GLU A 158 1.15 6.37 11.77
N TRP A 159 -0.09 5.95 11.98
CA TRP A 159 -0.50 4.56 12.12
C TRP A 159 -1.52 4.17 11.08
N LEU A 160 -1.44 2.94 10.61
CA LEU A 160 -2.51 2.27 9.91
C LEU A 160 -3.27 1.40 10.92
N VAL A 161 -4.57 1.67 11.12
CA VAL A 161 -5.44 0.88 12.01
C VAL A 161 -6.42 0.09 11.17
N LYS A 162 -6.52 -1.21 11.43
CA LYS A 162 -7.39 -2.14 10.70
C LYS A 162 -8.64 -2.47 11.51
N PHE A 163 -9.76 -2.61 10.81
CA PHE A 163 -11.02 -3.06 11.36
C PHE A 163 -11.39 -4.42 10.77
N ARG A 164 -12.24 -5.13 11.47
CA ARG A 164 -12.73 -6.43 11.07
C ARG A 164 -13.59 -6.33 9.80
N ALA A 165 -13.37 -7.25 8.85
CA ALA A 165 -14.31 -7.50 7.77
C ALA A 165 -15.39 -8.51 8.23
N LYS A 166 -16.47 -8.63 7.46
CA LYS A 166 -17.65 -9.45 7.84
C LYS A 166 -17.32 -10.91 8.14
N ARG A 167 -16.37 -11.49 7.41
CA ARG A 167 -15.99 -12.91 7.54
C ARG A 167 -14.88 -13.16 8.55
N ASP A 168 -14.22 -12.11 9.02
CA ASP A 168 -13.14 -12.24 9.98
C ASP A 168 -13.66 -12.67 11.36
N SER A 169 -12.82 -13.33 12.13
CA SER A 169 -13.08 -13.62 13.53
C SER A 169 -13.26 -12.31 14.32
N LYS A 170 -13.93 -12.39 15.48
CA LYS A 170 -14.05 -11.22 16.38
C LYS A 170 -12.70 -10.79 16.95
N GLN A 171 -11.72 -11.69 16.97
CA GLN A 171 -10.39 -11.53 17.54
C GLN A 171 -9.32 -11.23 16.49
N ILE A 172 -9.71 -10.95 15.22
CA ILE A 172 -8.75 -10.78 14.13
C ILE A 172 -7.69 -9.72 14.41
N GLY A 173 -8.04 -8.64 15.13
CA GLY A 173 -7.07 -7.60 15.50
C GLY A 173 -6.06 -8.08 16.55
N GLU A 174 -6.52 -8.86 17.55
CA GLU A 174 -5.68 -9.50 18.56
C GLU A 174 -4.77 -10.54 17.90
N ASP A 175 -5.32 -11.36 17.00
CA ASP A 175 -4.57 -12.37 16.26
C ASP A 175 -3.44 -11.71 15.45
N GLU A 176 -3.74 -10.66 14.68
CA GLU A 176 -2.73 -9.94 13.88
C GLU A 176 -1.66 -9.30 14.77
N TYR A 177 -2.04 -8.77 15.92
CA TYR A 177 -1.09 -8.26 16.90
C TYR A 177 -0.19 -9.36 17.46
N CYS A 178 -0.73 -10.51 17.86
CA CYS A 178 0.05 -11.66 18.35
C CYS A 178 1.05 -12.17 17.29
N TYR A 179 0.61 -12.31 16.04
CA TYR A 179 1.52 -12.72 14.95
C TYR A 179 2.60 -11.68 14.67
N SER A 180 2.30 -10.39 14.81
CA SER A 180 3.30 -9.34 14.67
C SER A 180 4.39 -9.42 15.75
N LEU A 181 4.03 -9.74 17.00
CA LEU A 181 4.98 -9.95 18.08
C LEU A 181 5.81 -11.23 17.85
N LEU A 182 5.16 -12.32 17.45
CA LEU A 182 5.84 -13.57 17.11
C LEU A 182 6.86 -13.37 15.99
N ALA A 183 6.51 -12.60 14.96
CA ALA A 183 7.43 -12.28 13.87
C ALA A 183 8.67 -11.52 14.37
N LYS A 184 8.51 -10.56 15.29
CA LYS A 184 9.63 -9.84 15.92
C LYS A 184 10.52 -10.79 16.73
N GLU A 185 9.94 -11.71 17.50
CA GLU A 185 10.69 -12.74 18.25
C GLU A 185 11.46 -13.69 17.33
N CYS A 186 10.93 -13.97 16.12
CA CYS A 186 11.61 -14.74 15.09
C CYS A 186 12.68 -13.92 14.33
N GLY A 187 12.96 -12.68 14.72
CA GLY A 187 13.97 -11.81 14.13
C GLY A 187 13.56 -11.25 12.76
N ILE A 188 12.27 -11.15 12.48
CA ILE A 188 11.74 -10.47 11.30
C ILE A 188 11.63 -8.98 11.64
N GLU A 189 12.15 -8.13 10.74
CA GLU A 189 12.01 -6.69 10.86
C GLU A 189 10.56 -6.29 10.63
N MET A 190 9.90 -5.80 11.68
CA MET A 190 8.52 -5.33 11.70
C MET A 190 8.47 -3.88 12.16
N PRO A 191 7.56 -3.06 11.64
CA PRO A 191 7.24 -1.77 12.24
C PRO A 191 6.75 -1.93 13.68
N GLU A 192 6.62 -0.83 14.41
CA GLU A 192 5.94 -0.87 15.69
C GLU A 192 4.47 -1.24 15.50
N THR A 193 3.98 -2.15 16.34
CA THR A 193 2.60 -2.63 16.31
C THR A 193 1.94 -2.43 17.66
N ARG A 194 0.64 -2.19 17.66
CA ARG A 194 -0.14 -1.91 18.86
C ARG A 194 -1.57 -2.43 18.71
N LEU A 195 -2.15 -2.82 19.82
CA LEU A 195 -3.58 -3.08 19.91
C LEU A 195 -4.28 -1.83 20.49
N PHE A 196 -4.99 -1.09 19.66
CA PHE A 196 -5.78 0.07 20.07
C PHE A 196 -7.09 -0.41 20.71
N GLU A 197 -7.46 0.20 21.86
CA GLU A 197 -8.65 -0.15 22.63
C GLU A 197 -8.77 -1.67 22.88
N ASP A 198 -7.63 -2.34 23.05
CA ASP A 198 -7.50 -3.79 23.25
C ASP A 198 -8.18 -4.65 22.18
N LYS A 199 -8.41 -4.11 20.99
CA LYS A 199 -9.22 -4.74 19.95
C LYS A 199 -8.75 -4.47 18.52
N TYR A 200 -8.27 -3.25 18.20
CA TYR A 200 -7.96 -2.86 16.84
C TYR A 200 -6.47 -2.91 16.58
N PHE A 201 -6.06 -3.75 15.63
CA PHE A 201 -4.66 -3.84 15.24
C PHE A 201 -4.21 -2.55 14.57
N GLY A 202 -3.12 -1.99 15.07
CA GLY A 202 -2.45 -0.85 14.47
C GLY A 202 -0.98 -1.13 14.18
N VAL A 203 -0.51 -0.64 13.05
CA VAL A 203 0.89 -0.71 12.65
C VAL A 203 1.40 0.69 12.29
N GLU A 204 2.59 1.05 12.82
CA GLU A 204 3.25 2.31 12.49
C GLU A 204 3.64 2.33 11.01
N ARG A 205 3.44 3.45 10.35
CA ARG A 205 3.84 3.64 8.96
C ARG A 205 5.36 3.80 8.86
N PHE A 206 6.03 2.77 8.41
CA PHE A 206 7.49 2.78 8.22
C PHE A 206 7.96 3.69 7.08
N ASP A 207 7.04 4.07 6.19
CA ASP A 207 7.31 5.01 5.09
C ASP A 207 7.19 6.49 5.53
N ARG A 208 6.93 6.75 6.80
CA ARG A 208 6.85 8.08 7.40
C ARG A 208 7.97 8.25 8.43
N ILE A 209 8.74 9.32 8.28
CA ILE A 209 9.82 9.69 9.18
C ILE A 209 9.61 11.12 9.69
N LEU A 210 10.32 11.50 10.75
CA LEU A 210 10.12 12.78 11.44
C LEU A 210 10.06 13.99 10.49
N ASN A 211 10.88 14.00 9.43
CA ASN A 211 11.01 15.13 8.51
C ASN A 211 10.74 14.75 7.05
N GLY A 212 9.92 13.72 6.80
CA GLY A 212 9.64 13.36 5.42
C GLY A 212 9.00 11.99 5.22
N LYS A 213 9.18 11.49 4.01
CA LYS A 213 8.64 10.22 3.54
C LYS A 213 9.77 9.41 2.90
N LEU A 214 9.74 8.11 3.08
CA LEU A 214 10.65 7.19 2.41
C LEU A 214 9.97 6.59 1.18
N HIS A 215 10.71 6.47 0.09
CA HIS A 215 10.19 5.87 -1.12
C HIS A 215 10.06 4.35 -0.95
N VAL A 216 8.88 3.83 -1.27
CA VAL A 216 8.53 2.41 -1.13
C VAL A 216 7.89 1.92 -2.41
N VAL A 217 8.31 0.75 -2.87
CA VAL A 217 7.70 0.07 -4.03
C VAL A 217 7.53 -1.41 -3.70
N SER A 218 6.37 -1.98 -4.01
CA SER A 218 6.15 -3.42 -3.87
C SER A 218 6.89 -4.22 -4.93
N VAL A 219 7.05 -5.53 -4.71
CA VAL A 219 7.57 -6.43 -5.75
C VAL A 219 6.67 -6.39 -6.97
N ALA A 220 5.34 -6.32 -6.79
CA ALA A 220 4.40 -6.15 -7.91
C ALA A 220 4.73 -4.91 -8.74
N GLY A 221 4.92 -3.77 -8.06
CA GLY A 221 5.26 -2.49 -8.69
C GLY A 221 6.63 -2.46 -9.34
N LEU A 222 7.60 -3.21 -8.82
CA LEU A 222 8.97 -3.23 -9.36
C LEU A 222 9.11 -4.02 -10.66
N ILE A 223 8.42 -5.17 -10.75
CA ILE A 223 8.61 -6.11 -11.88
C ILE A 223 7.40 -6.21 -12.81
N GLY A 224 6.36 -5.41 -12.56
CA GLY A 224 5.14 -5.46 -13.36
C GLY A 224 4.36 -6.76 -13.19
N ALA A 225 4.34 -7.32 -11.96
CA ALA A 225 3.61 -8.55 -11.68
C ALA A 225 2.15 -8.26 -11.34
N ASP A 226 1.22 -9.00 -11.94
CA ASP A 226 -0.19 -8.94 -11.55
C ASP A 226 -0.38 -9.66 -10.20
N TYR A 227 -0.56 -8.89 -9.14
CA TYR A 227 -0.74 -9.43 -7.79
C TYR A 227 -2.09 -10.13 -7.58
N ARG A 228 -3.05 -9.96 -8.50
CA ARG A 228 -4.35 -10.63 -8.48
C ARG A 228 -4.26 -12.08 -8.97
N LEU A 229 -3.12 -12.46 -9.54
CA LEU A 229 -2.83 -13.79 -10.02
C LEU A 229 -1.61 -14.35 -9.27
N PRO A 230 -1.55 -15.66 -8.99
CA PRO A 230 -0.35 -16.28 -8.40
C PRO A 230 0.76 -16.36 -9.45
N SER A 231 1.33 -15.21 -9.82
CA SER A 231 2.28 -15.04 -10.92
C SER A 231 3.74 -15.09 -10.49
N ILE A 232 4.01 -15.01 -9.19
CA ILE A 232 5.37 -15.03 -8.63
C ILE A 232 5.50 -16.04 -7.49
N ASP A 233 6.70 -16.53 -7.29
CA ASP A 233 7.12 -17.35 -6.15
C ASP A 233 8.27 -16.67 -5.40
N TYR A 234 8.72 -17.25 -4.29
CA TYR A 234 9.84 -16.74 -3.51
C TYR A 234 11.16 -16.68 -4.29
N LEU A 235 11.35 -17.53 -5.30
CA LEU A 235 12.55 -17.47 -6.14
C LEU A 235 12.60 -16.14 -6.92
N HIS A 236 11.45 -15.64 -7.39
CA HIS A 236 11.36 -14.32 -8.02
C HIS A 236 11.68 -13.21 -7.02
N ILE A 237 11.16 -13.28 -5.79
CA ILE A 237 11.44 -12.30 -4.74
C ILE A 237 12.93 -12.28 -4.38
N PHE A 238 13.59 -13.46 -4.26
CA PHE A 238 15.03 -13.56 -4.04
C PHE A 238 15.83 -12.91 -5.18
N LYS A 239 15.45 -13.17 -6.43
CA LYS A 239 16.12 -12.57 -7.60
C LYS A 239 15.96 -11.04 -7.61
N VAL A 240 14.76 -10.52 -7.33
CA VAL A 240 14.50 -9.08 -7.22
C VAL A 240 15.34 -8.48 -6.10
N CYS A 241 15.35 -9.10 -4.91
CA CYS A 241 16.12 -8.64 -3.78
C CYS A 241 17.63 -8.60 -4.09
N ALA A 242 18.18 -9.68 -4.65
CA ALA A 242 19.59 -9.74 -5.02
C ALA A 242 19.98 -8.69 -6.08
N ALA A 243 19.13 -8.52 -7.11
CA ALA A 243 19.39 -7.57 -8.20
C ALA A 243 19.23 -6.11 -7.78
N LEU A 244 18.39 -5.83 -6.78
CA LEU A 244 18.08 -4.47 -6.34
C LEU A 244 19.02 -3.99 -5.24
N THR A 245 19.30 -4.86 -4.25
CA THR A 245 20.03 -4.46 -3.04
C THR A 245 21.52 -4.80 -3.10
N HIS A 246 21.91 -5.77 -3.93
CA HIS A 246 23.28 -6.31 -3.96
C HIS A 246 23.83 -6.71 -2.58
N ASN A 247 22.93 -7.03 -1.63
CA ASN A 247 23.26 -7.27 -0.23
C ASN A 247 22.69 -8.61 0.26
N VAL A 248 23.56 -9.51 0.65
CA VAL A 248 23.20 -10.83 1.21
C VAL A 248 22.37 -10.72 2.49
N ALA A 249 22.58 -9.71 3.31
CA ALA A 249 21.79 -9.53 4.53
C ALA A 249 20.31 -9.26 4.21
N GLU A 250 20.02 -8.55 3.13
CA GLU A 250 18.64 -8.32 2.67
C GLU A 250 18.00 -9.62 2.15
N ILE A 251 18.77 -10.48 1.49
CA ILE A 251 18.31 -11.81 1.03
C ILE A 251 17.95 -12.70 2.24
N TRP A 252 18.69 -12.61 3.34
CA TRP A 252 18.38 -13.34 4.56
C TRP A 252 17.07 -12.86 5.23
N LYS A 253 16.73 -11.58 5.10
CA LYS A 253 15.41 -11.07 5.57
C LYS A 253 14.26 -11.71 4.78
N VAL A 254 14.38 -11.78 3.44
CA VAL A 254 13.41 -12.47 2.59
C VAL A 254 13.28 -13.95 2.97
N TYR A 255 14.40 -14.63 3.21
CA TYR A 255 14.40 -16.04 3.60
C TYR A 255 13.67 -16.28 4.93
N ARG A 256 13.95 -15.46 5.95
CA ARG A 256 13.25 -15.56 7.24
C ARG A 256 11.76 -15.35 7.09
N LEU A 257 11.36 -14.35 6.31
CA LEU A 257 9.95 -14.06 6.05
C LEU A 257 9.27 -15.22 5.30
N MET A 258 9.94 -15.80 4.30
CA MET A 258 9.44 -16.99 3.59
C MET A 258 9.18 -18.16 4.55
N VAL A 259 10.14 -18.47 5.42
CA VAL A 259 10.01 -19.56 6.39
C VAL A 259 8.89 -19.26 7.38
N PHE A 260 8.77 -18.04 7.86
CA PHE A 260 7.72 -17.61 8.76
C PHE A 260 6.34 -17.75 8.11
N ASN A 261 6.12 -17.21 6.91
CA ASN A 261 4.87 -17.31 6.17
C ASN A 261 4.46 -18.77 5.95
N TYR A 262 5.43 -19.63 5.60
CA TYR A 262 5.18 -21.06 5.45
C TYR A 262 4.74 -21.72 6.77
N LEU A 263 5.41 -21.40 7.90
CA LEU A 263 5.12 -22.00 9.20
C LEU A 263 3.78 -21.54 9.79
N ILE A 264 3.35 -20.30 9.53
CA ILE A 264 2.06 -19.79 9.99
C ILE A 264 0.91 -20.08 9.01
N ASP A 265 1.16 -20.79 7.91
CA ASP A 265 0.19 -21.06 6.83
C ASP A 265 -0.41 -19.78 6.22
N ASN A 266 0.43 -18.75 6.02
CA ASN A 266 0.04 -17.55 5.29
C ASN A 266 0.06 -17.81 3.79
N LYS A 267 -1.14 -17.96 3.19
CA LYS A 267 -1.32 -18.18 1.75
C LYS A 267 -1.67 -16.90 0.98
N ASP A 268 -1.78 -15.77 1.67
CA ASP A 268 -2.00 -14.45 1.07
C ASP A 268 -0.70 -13.67 0.86
N ASP A 269 0.42 -14.39 0.68
CA ASP A 269 1.74 -13.82 0.49
C ASP A 269 2.01 -13.41 -0.98
N HIS A 270 1.11 -12.60 -1.53
CA HIS A 270 1.18 -12.12 -2.91
C HIS A 270 2.20 -10.98 -3.11
N ALA A 271 2.49 -10.63 -4.37
CA ALA A 271 3.53 -9.69 -4.77
C ALA A 271 3.45 -8.29 -4.15
N LYS A 272 2.28 -7.82 -3.71
CA LYS A 272 2.13 -6.53 -3.00
C LYS A 272 2.48 -6.62 -1.51
N ASN A 273 2.59 -7.82 -0.92
CA ASN A 273 2.96 -8.02 0.48
C ASN A 273 4.48 -8.04 0.71
N PHE A 274 5.26 -7.90 -0.36
CA PHE A 274 6.71 -7.72 -0.31
C PHE A 274 7.06 -6.38 -0.93
N ALA A 275 7.88 -5.59 -0.24
CA ALA A 275 8.26 -4.26 -0.71
C ALA A 275 9.74 -3.97 -0.48
N PHE A 276 10.22 -2.95 -1.19
CA PHE A 276 11.54 -2.38 -1.00
C PHE A 276 11.41 -0.90 -0.66
N ILE A 277 12.32 -0.42 0.15
CA ILE A 277 12.40 0.94 0.62
C ILE A 277 13.74 1.55 0.21
N TYR A 278 13.70 2.79 -0.29
CA TYR A 278 14.91 3.55 -0.60
C TYR A 278 15.24 4.46 0.58
N ARG A 279 16.38 4.22 1.21
CA ARG A 279 16.91 5.02 2.33
C ARG A 279 18.45 4.97 2.29
N ASP A 280 19.07 5.99 2.83
CA ASP A 280 20.55 6.08 2.93
C ASP A 280 21.25 5.82 1.57
N ASP A 281 20.63 6.36 0.50
CA ASP A 281 21.08 6.22 -0.91
C ASP A 281 21.13 4.79 -1.44
N ASP A 282 20.40 3.83 -0.82
CA ASP A 282 20.36 2.45 -1.25
C ASP A 282 18.95 1.83 -1.09
N TRP A 283 18.75 0.70 -1.76
CA TRP A 283 17.55 -0.10 -1.64
C TRP A 283 17.69 -1.15 -0.55
N HIS A 284 16.66 -1.27 0.28
CA HIS A 284 16.55 -2.26 1.34
C HIS A 284 15.23 -3.01 1.23
N PHE A 285 15.19 -4.25 1.68
CA PHE A 285 13.94 -4.95 1.88
C PHE A 285 13.14 -4.26 2.99
N ALA A 286 11.89 -3.90 2.72
CA ALA A 286 11.07 -3.17 3.68
C ALA A 286 10.70 -4.04 4.89
N PRO A 287 10.39 -3.43 6.04
CA PRO A 287 9.80 -4.15 7.16
C PRO A 287 8.55 -4.94 6.73
N ALA A 288 8.36 -6.11 7.30
CA ALA A 288 7.24 -6.99 6.96
C ALA A 288 5.89 -6.43 7.46
N TYR A 289 4.82 -6.81 6.80
CA TYR A 289 3.44 -6.44 7.12
C TYR A 289 2.48 -7.52 6.62
N ASP A 290 1.23 -7.51 7.08
CA ASP A 290 0.17 -8.46 6.70
C ASP A 290 0.55 -9.94 6.97
N LEU A 291 1.04 -10.21 8.19
CA LEU A 291 1.47 -11.54 8.63
C LEU A 291 0.37 -12.24 9.44
N LEU A 292 -0.52 -12.93 8.75
CA LEU A 292 -1.60 -13.72 9.34
C LEU A 292 -1.71 -15.07 8.64
N PRO A 293 -2.14 -16.13 9.33
CA PRO A 293 -2.66 -17.32 8.67
C PRO A 293 -3.77 -16.94 7.71
N SER A 294 -3.78 -17.49 6.53
CA SER A 294 -4.77 -17.17 5.50
C SER A 294 -5.02 -18.37 4.60
N ASP A 295 -6.28 -18.57 4.21
CA ASP A 295 -6.67 -19.63 3.28
C ASP A 295 -6.33 -19.31 1.82
N GLY A 296 -5.72 -18.14 1.55
CA GLY A 296 -5.33 -17.65 0.23
C GLY A 296 -6.23 -16.52 -0.28
N ILE A 297 -5.96 -16.08 -1.53
CA ILE A 297 -6.59 -14.91 -2.19
C ILE A 297 -8.13 -14.98 -2.24
N ASN A 298 -8.71 -16.15 -2.05
CA ASN A 298 -10.15 -16.40 -2.09
C ASN A 298 -10.72 -16.93 -0.76
N GLY A 299 -9.96 -16.83 0.32
CA GLY A 299 -10.33 -17.30 1.66
C GLY A 299 -11.33 -16.41 2.39
#